data_a2c69c49962925bc8299d8cbd313af51
#
_entry.id   a2c69c49962925bc8299d8cbd313af51
#
_cell.length_a   1.000
_cell.length_b   1.000
_cell.length_c   1.000
_cell.angle_alpha   90.00
_cell.angle_beta   90.00
_cell.angle_gamma   90.00
#
_symmetry.space_group_name_H-M   'P 1'
#
loop_
_entity.id
_entity.type
_entity.pdbx_description
1 polymer ?
#
loop_
_entity_poly.entity_id
_entity_poly.type
_entity_poly.pdbx_seq_one_letter_code
_entity_poly.pdbx_strand_id
1 'polypeptide(L)'
;GVQTCALPILETIDGYQTFGFAGFFAVAIRFTDLLGGESCDLCPVLIEPSHDIRETPAPHAEAAAARRLAGVTGLAGAESAFHAAKEALAAPFTLAEAAGWAAAPLAAAKTLTPGAVGKLRHRLRDLVAPAAPSELSVENLSLQERALFAQVALTTMGLTGEFGRLVVLCGHGSTTENNPYQASLDCGACGGQAGGPNARTAAAILNQAEVRAELRTVGIDIPDQTYFLAGQHDTATDRVTLLDTHLVPAGHRDQLTTLEADLARAGAALAAERSSLLPGAPREMSASRAARHVAGRSLDWAQVYPEWGLAGNAAFLVAPREVSRGIDLQRRVFLHSYEAEVDPDGSALETILTAPLVVAQWINCQYYFSTVAPEVFGAGTKTIHNVVGTAGVIAGHEGDLRLGLPWQSVATGERLVHEPMRLLAVIQAPLARIDMVVDRNPILQRLFGNGWVSVAAREGAGQEWQRWTPVGWRSWNETDCSTEVLDKEEIVR
;
A
#
# COMPACT_ATOMS: atom_id res chain seq x y z
N GLY A 1 6.57 2.60 -0.40
CA GLY A 1 5.64 2.28 0.59
C GLY A 1 5.57 3.19 1.76
N VAL A 2 4.51 3.03 2.45
CA VAL A 2 4.34 3.68 3.72
C VAL A 2 5.31 3.05 4.69
N GLN A 3 5.97 3.90 5.40
CA GLN A 3 6.90 3.73 6.48
C GLN A 3 6.65 2.58 7.44
N THR A 4 5.71 1.77 7.19
CA THR A 4 5.27 0.84 8.18
C THR A 4 5.95 -0.44 8.18
N CYS A 5 6.72 -0.66 7.34
CA CYS A 5 6.96 -2.01 7.06
C CYS A 5 8.10 -2.55 7.83
N ALA A 6 8.40 -3.72 7.54
CA ALA A 6 9.57 -4.44 7.95
C ALA A 6 10.89 -3.73 7.59
N LEU A 7 10.86 -2.60 6.85
CA LEU A 7 12.07 -1.89 6.44
C LEU A 7 13.01 -1.56 7.61
N PRO A 8 12.57 -0.86 8.67
CA PRO A 8 13.48 -0.56 9.79
C PRO A 8 13.96 -1.82 10.51
N ILE A 9 13.17 -2.88 10.53
CA ILE A 9 13.54 -4.15 11.16
C ILE A 9 14.54 -4.90 10.28
N LEU A 10 14.32 -4.95 8.97
CA LEU A 10 15.26 -5.56 8.03
C LEU A 10 16.60 -4.84 8.02
N GLU A 11 16.63 -3.53 8.18
CA GLU A 11 17.87 -2.74 8.26
C GLU A 11 18.72 -3.05 9.48
N THR A 12 18.15 -3.68 10.51
CA THR A 12 18.91 -4.19 11.66
C THR A 12 19.60 -5.52 11.37
N ILE A 13 19.28 -6.15 10.24
CA ILE A 13 19.89 -7.42 9.80
C ILE A 13 20.96 -7.08 8.78
N ASP A 14 22.18 -7.53 8.98
CA ASP A 14 23.28 -7.30 8.05
C ASP A 14 22.97 -7.85 6.65
N GLY A 15 23.35 -7.09 5.64
CA GLY A 15 23.21 -7.46 4.22
C GLY A 15 21.93 -7.01 3.55
N TYR A 16 21.09 -6.21 4.22
CA TYR A 16 19.91 -5.58 3.60
C TYR A 16 20.12 -4.08 3.38
N GLN A 17 19.82 -3.65 2.16
CA GLN A 17 19.63 -2.25 1.82
C GLN A 17 18.18 -2.04 1.44
N THR A 18 17.56 -0.97 1.91
CA THR A 18 16.13 -0.70 1.71
C THR A 18 15.93 0.61 0.99
N PHE A 19 14.87 0.67 0.19
CA PHE A 19 14.44 1.86 -0.54
C PHE A 19 12.96 2.10 -0.27
N GLY A 20 12.60 3.35 -0.01
CA GLY A 20 11.19 3.77 0.03
C GLY A 20 10.74 4.13 -1.38
N PHE A 21 9.59 3.61 -1.80
CA PHE A 21 9.04 3.91 -3.12
C PHE A 21 7.52 3.74 -3.14
N ALA A 22 6.84 4.44 -4.06
CA ALA A 22 5.40 4.27 -4.25
C ALA A 22 5.08 2.90 -4.84
N GLY A 23 4.08 2.21 -4.30
CA GLY A 23 3.81 0.79 -4.57
C GLY A 23 3.40 0.44 -6.01
N PHE A 24 3.18 1.43 -6.89
CA PHE A 24 2.95 1.18 -8.31
C PHE A 24 4.26 1.09 -9.14
N PHE A 25 5.43 1.34 -8.54
CA PHE A 25 6.76 1.22 -9.12
C PHE A 25 6.95 1.97 -10.46
N ALA A 26 6.30 3.12 -10.63
CA ALA A 26 6.24 3.91 -11.86
C ALA A 26 5.66 3.14 -13.08
N VAL A 27 5.05 1.98 -12.86
CA VAL A 27 4.42 1.14 -13.89
C VAL A 27 2.91 1.34 -13.84
N ALA A 28 2.41 2.31 -14.62
CA ALA A 28 0.98 2.60 -14.73
C ALA A 28 0.33 1.61 -15.71
N ILE A 29 -0.49 0.69 -15.19
CA ILE A 29 -1.09 -0.38 -15.99
C ILE A 29 -2.57 -0.57 -15.70
N ARG A 30 -3.31 -1.03 -16.69
CA ARG A 30 -4.61 -1.67 -16.51
C ARG A 30 -4.39 -3.17 -16.42
N PHE A 31 -4.79 -3.75 -15.31
CA PHE A 31 -4.50 -5.16 -15.00
C PHE A 31 -5.77 -6.01 -15.09
N THR A 32 -5.63 -7.19 -15.72
CA THR A 32 -6.64 -8.24 -15.73
C THR A 32 -6.03 -9.50 -15.14
N ASP A 33 -6.65 -10.07 -14.11
CA ASP A 33 -6.16 -11.27 -13.45
C ASP A 33 -6.36 -12.55 -14.31
N LEU A 34 -5.80 -13.66 -13.83
CA LEU A 34 -5.89 -14.96 -14.49
C LEU A 34 -7.34 -15.47 -14.68
N LEU A 35 -8.27 -14.96 -13.87
CA LEU A 35 -9.67 -15.37 -13.91
C LEU A 35 -10.47 -14.62 -14.98
N GLY A 36 -9.89 -13.57 -15.58
CA GLY A 36 -10.52 -12.75 -16.61
C GLY A 36 -11.67 -11.90 -16.10
N GLY A 37 -11.63 -11.49 -14.83
CA GLY A 37 -12.58 -10.57 -14.22
C GLY A 37 -12.51 -9.15 -14.81
N GLU A 38 -13.15 -8.19 -14.14
CA GLU A 38 -13.04 -6.79 -14.50
C GLU A 38 -11.59 -6.32 -14.40
N SER A 39 -11.13 -5.59 -15.43
CA SER A 39 -9.82 -4.98 -15.40
C SER A 39 -9.82 -3.78 -14.42
N CYS A 40 -8.73 -3.61 -13.68
CA CYS A 40 -8.55 -2.48 -12.77
C CYS A 40 -7.33 -1.65 -13.14
N ASP A 41 -7.46 -0.33 -12.98
CA ASP A 41 -6.36 0.60 -13.20
C ASP A 41 -5.46 0.62 -11.97
N LEU A 42 -4.20 0.19 -12.14
CA LEU A 42 -3.22 0.09 -11.08
C LEU A 42 -2.18 1.21 -11.22
N CYS A 43 -2.63 2.42 -10.97
CA CYS A 43 -1.82 3.63 -10.99
C CYS A 43 -2.46 4.71 -10.11
N PRO A 44 -1.72 5.79 -9.78
CA PRO A 44 -2.32 6.94 -9.14
C PRO A 44 -3.50 7.47 -9.95
N VAL A 45 -4.61 7.83 -9.30
CA VAL A 45 -5.84 8.33 -9.96
C VAL A 45 -5.66 9.62 -10.77
N LEU A 46 -4.46 10.21 -10.71
CA LEU A 46 -4.03 11.33 -11.55
C LEU A 46 -3.62 10.90 -12.96
N ILE A 47 -3.41 9.63 -13.18
CA ILE A 47 -2.83 9.05 -14.40
C ILE A 47 -3.84 8.05 -14.96
N GLU A 48 -4.07 8.10 -16.26
CA GLU A 48 -4.80 7.05 -16.96
C GLU A 48 -3.80 6.07 -17.58
N PRO A 49 -3.89 4.76 -17.27
CA PRO A 49 -2.96 3.80 -17.83
C PRO A 49 -3.28 3.55 -19.30
N SER A 50 -2.26 3.58 -20.14
CA SER A 50 -2.36 3.31 -21.58
C SER A 50 -2.07 1.87 -21.96
N HIS A 51 -1.69 1.03 -20.98
CA HIS A 51 -1.21 -0.32 -21.23
C HIS A 51 -2.01 -1.35 -20.44
N ASP A 52 -2.50 -2.37 -21.18
CA ASP A 52 -3.20 -3.51 -20.61
C ASP A 52 -2.19 -4.64 -20.34
N ILE A 53 -2.10 -5.08 -19.10
CA ILE A 53 -1.34 -6.25 -18.68
C ILE A 53 -2.30 -7.33 -18.24
N ARG A 54 -2.11 -8.53 -18.79
CA ARG A 54 -2.93 -9.69 -18.45
C ARG A 54 -2.09 -10.76 -17.77
N GLU A 55 -2.66 -11.36 -16.77
CA GLU A 55 -2.15 -12.58 -16.20
C GLU A 55 -2.58 -13.77 -17.06
N THR A 56 -1.63 -14.56 -17.49
CA THR A 56 -1.85 -15.75 -18.33
C THR A 56 -1.30 -16.98 -17.64
N PRO A 57 -1.81 -18.19 -17.92
CA PRO A 57 -1.23 -19.39 -17.36
C PRO A 57 0.26 -19.49 -17.73
N ALA A 58 1.10 -19.89 -16.78
CA ALA A 58 2.49 -20.23 -17.08
C ALA A 58 2.55 -21.43 -18.06
N PRO A 59 3.62 -21.61 -18.82
CA PRO A 59 3.79 -22.76 -19.70
C PRO A 59 3.47 -24.08 -18.99
N HIS A 60 2.63 -24.91 -19.59
CA HIS A 60 2.13 -26.20 -19.07
C HIS A 60 1.20 -26.08 -17.83
N ALA A 61 0.74 -24.88 -17.46
CA ALA A 61 -0.19 -24.67 -16.35
C ALA A 61 -1.65 -24.45 -16.79
N GLU A 62 -1.98 -24.59 -18.09
CA GLU A 62 -3.31 -24.31 -18.65
C GLU A 62 -4.41 -25.15 -17.97
N ALA A 63 -4.12 -26.43 -17.71
CA ALA A 63 -5.06 -27.31 -17.03
C ALA A 63 -5.27 -26.93 -15.54
N ALA A 64 -4.26 -26.39 -14.88
CA ALA A 64 -4.37 -25.88 -13.52
C ALA A 64 -5.17 -24.57 -13.50
N ALA A 65 -4.93 -23.67 -14.45
CA ALA A 65 -5.67 -22.42 -14.61
C ALA A 65 -7.16 -22.68 -14.92
N ALA A 66 -7.45 -23.61 -15.82
CA ALA A 66 -8.82 -24.02 -16.13
C ALA A 66 -9.56 -24.60 -14.89
N ARG A 67 -8.89 -25.43 -14.10
CA ARG A 67 -9.46 -25.92 -12.81
C ARG A 67 -9.70 -24.80 -11.82
N ARG A 68 -8.77 -23.87 -11.70
CA ARG A 68 -8.93 -22.69 -10.84
C ARG A 68 -10.14 -21.86 -11.29
N LEU A 69 -10.25 -21.55 -12.57
CA LEU A 69 -11.38 -20.80 -13.13
C LEU A 69 -12.71 -21.50 -12.87
N ALA A 70 -12.80 -22.80 -13.18
CA ALA A 70 -14.00 -23.59 -12.93
C ALA A 70 -14.38 -23.60 -11.44
N GLY A 71 -13.40 -23.74 -10.54
CA GLY A 71 -13.61 -23.70 -9.10
C GLY A 71 -14.12 -22.35 -8.61
N VAL A 72 -13.50 -21.25 -9.04
CA VAL A 72 -13.94 -19.89 -8.67
C VAL A 72 -15.32 -19.59 -9.24
N THR A 73 -15.58 -19.92 -10.50
CA THR A 73 -16.90 -19.73 -11.13
C THR A 73 -17.98 -20.54 -10.41
N GLY A 74 -17.66 -21.78 -10.02
CA GLY A 74 -18.57 -22.63 -9.24
C GLY A 74 -18.88 -22.03 -7.86
N LEU A 75 -17.88 -21.53 -7.15
CA LEU A 75 -18.06 -20.86 -5.85
C LEU A 75 -18.88 -19.58 -5.99
N ALA A 76 -18.58 -18.73 -6.96
CA ALA A 76 -19.30 -17.49 -7.22
C ALA A 76 -20.78 -17.79 -7.64
N GLY A 77 -20.99 -18.80 -8.45
CA GLY A 77 -22.34 -19.25 -8.83
C GLY A 77 -23.15 -19.75 -7.62
N ALA A 78 -22.54 -20.51 -6.71
CA ALA A 78 -23.19 -20.98 -5.49
C ALA A 78 -23.52 -19.82 -4.54
N GLU A 79 -22.62 -18.86 -4.40
CA GLU A 79 -22.83 -17.65 -3.60
C GLU A 79 -23.95 -16.79 -4.19
N SER A 80 -23.95 -16.54 -5.50
CA SER A 80 -25.02 -15.82 -6.20
C SER A 80 -26.38 -16.50 -6.07
N ALA A 81 -26.44 -17.82 -6.19
CA ALA A 81 -27.67 -18.57 -5.99
C ALA A 81 -28.19 -18.46 -4.54
N PHE A 82 -27.28 -18.51 -3.57
CA PHE A 82 -27.63 -18.31 -2.16
C PHE A 82 -28.17 -16.89 -1.90
N HIS A 83 -27.54 -15.86 -2.45
CA HIS A 83 -28.02 -14.48 -2.35
C HIS A 83 -29.38 -14.30 -3.01
N ALA A 84 -29.58 -14.82 -4.21
CA ALA A 84 -30.85 -14.76 -4.91
C ALA A 84 -31.97 -15.48 -4.12
N ALA A 85 -31.67 -16.63 -3.51
CA ALA A 85 -32.63 -17.32 -2.65
C ALA A 85 -32.97 -16.52 -1.39
N LYS A 86 -31.98 -15.86 -0.79
CA LYS A 86 -32.16 -15.01 0.40
C LYS A 86 -33.01 -13.77 0.11
N GLU A 87 -32.94 -13.23 -1.10
CA GLU A 87 -33.66 -12.02 -1.52
C GLU A 87 -35.06 -12.30 -2.12
N ALA A 88 -35.36 -13.56 -2.41
CA ALA A 88 -36.66 -13.94 -2.98
C ALA A 88 -37.78 -13.85 -1.92
N LEU A 89 -39.02 -13.61 -2.37
CA LEU A 89 -40.18 -13.38 -1.48
C LEU A 89 -40.49 -14.55 -0.53
N ALA A 90 -40.36 -15.79 -0.98
CA ALA A 90 -40.76 -17.00 -0.19
C ALA A 90 -39.54 -17.89 0.18
N ALA A 91 -38.49 -17.88 -0.59
CA ALA A 91 -37.35 -18.79 -0.41
C ALA A 91 -36.58 -18.57 0.91
N PRO A 92 -36.50 -17.37 1.55
CA PRO A 92 -35.85 -17.20 2.84
C PRO A 92 -36.38 -18.09 3.95
N PHE A 93 -37.71 -18.35 3.98
CA PHE A 93 -38.32 -19.23 4.96
C PHE A 93 -37.88 -20.68 4.76
N THR A 94 -37.97 -21.18 3.54
CA THR A 94 -37.54 -22.54 3.20
C THR A 94 -36.03 -22.71 3.40
N LEU A 95 -35.23 -21.67 3.07
CA LEU A 95 -33.79 -21.67 3.28
C LEU A 95 -33.45 -21.71 4.78
N ALA A 96 -34.13 -20.93 5.61
CA ALA A 96 -33.93 -20.93 7.06
C ALA A 96 -34.29 -22.30 7.68
N GLU A 97 -35.36 -22.94 7.26
CA GLU A 97 -35.72 -24.27 7.74
C GLU A 97 -34.78 -25.37 7.27
N ALA A 98 -34.40 -25.36 6.00
CA ALA A 98 -33.52 -26.38 5.41
C ALA A 98 -32.04 -26.23 5.83
N ALA A 99 -31.53 -25.01 5.88
CA ALA A 99 -30.11 -24.72 6.12
C ALA A 99 -29.80 -24.21 7.53
N GLY A 100 -30.83 -23.81 8.31
CA GLY A 100 -30.63 -23.19 9.65
C GLY A 100 -29.88 -24.09 10.63
N TRP A 101 -30.10 -25.39 10.60
CA TRP A 101 -29.39 -26.36 11.42
C TRP A 101 -27.90 -26.42 11.16
N ALA A 102 -27.45 -26.20 9.91
CA ALA A 102 -26.05 -26.13 9.54
C ALA A 102 -25.50 -24.70 9.72
N ALA A 103 -26.30 -23.68 9.43
CA ALA A 103 -25.89 -22.28 9.51
C ALA A 103 -25.65 -21.80 10.95
N ALA A 104 -26.49 -22.24 11.91
CA ALA A 104 -26.34 -21.81 13.30
C ALA A 104 -25.03 -22.27 13.97
N PRO A 105 -24.60 -23.54 13.88
CA PRO A 105 -23.28 -23.96 14.36
C PRO A 105 -22.12 -23.26 13.64
N LEU A 106 -22.24 -23.03 12.33
CA LEU A 106 -21.22 -22.33 11.54
C LEU A 106 -21.10 -20.86 11.96
N ALA A 107 -22.24 -20.18 12.17
CA ALA A 107 -22.26 -18.81 12.67
C ALA A 107 -21.64 -18.73 14.07
N ALA A 108 -22.00 -19.65 14.97
CA ALA A 108 -21.40 -19.74 16.30
C ALA A 108 -19.89 -19.99 16.22
N ALA A 109 -19.43 -20.91 15.39
CA ALA A 109 -18.01 -21.18 15.19
C ALA A 109 -17.28 -19.98 14.60
N LYS A 110 -17.88 -19.28 13.62
CA LYS A 110 -17.32 -18.07 13.02
C LYS A 110 -17.21 -16.92 14.02
N THR A 111 -18.16 -16.83 14.97
CA THR A 111 -18.15 -15.82 16.04
C THR A 111 -17.13 -16.14 17.14
N LEU A 112 -17.08 -17.40 17.57
CA LEU A 112 -16.24 -17.81 18.71
C LEU A 112 -14.79 -18.12 18.31
N THR A 113 -14.58 -18.59 17.08
CA THR A 113 -13.26 -19.00 16.57
C THR A 113 -13.03 -18.52 15.14
N PRO A 114 -13.10 -17.19 14.86
CA PRO A 114 -13.04 -16.66 13.50
C PRO A 114 -11.78 -17.10 12.74
N GLY A 115 -10.63 -17.10 13.41
CA GLY A 115 -9.36 -17.51 12.81
C GLY A 115 -9.31 -19.00 12.41
N ALA A 116 -9.99 -19.89 13.13
CA ALA A 116 -10.06 -21.30 12.76
C ALA A 116 -10.98 -21.53 11.56
N VAL A 117 -12.15 -20.90 11.58
CA VAL A 117 -13.13 -20.96 10.48
C VAL A 117 -12.55 -20.31 9.21
N GLY A 118 -11.90 -19.15 9.32
CA GLY A 118 -11.23 -18.51 8.21
C GLY A 118 -10.17 -19.42 7.56
N LYS A 119 -9.28 -20.03 8.35
CA LYS A 119 -8.30 -21.00 7.84
C LYS A 119 -8.94 -22.21 7.18
N LEU A 120 -10.02 -22.75 7.74
CA LEU A 120 -10.74 -23.84 7.12
C LEU A 120 -11.34 -23.42 5.78
N ARG A 121 -11.97 -22.24 5.74
CA ARG A 121 -12.54 -21.68 4.50
C ARG A 121 -11.46 -21.51 3.40
N HIS A 122 -10.31 -20.94 3.74
CA HIS A 122 -9.21 -20.82 2.81
C HIS A 122 -8.74 -22.19 2.28
N ARG A 123 -8.57 -23.18 3.16
CA ARG A 123 -8.21 -24.53 2.74
C ARG A 123 -9.24 -25.18 1.81
N LEU A 124 -10.52 -25.01 2.11
CA LEU A 124 -11.59 -25.51 1.25
C LEU A 124 -11.61 -24.80 -0.11
N ARG A 125 -11.39 -23.48 -0.10
CA ARG A 125 -11.26 -22.71 -1.35
C ARG A 125 -10.07 -23.18 -2.19
N ASP A 126 -8.93 -23.40 -1.57
CA ASP A 126 -7.71 -23.89 -2.24
C ASP A 126 -7.91 -25.31 -2.80
N LEU A 127 -8.73 -26.14 -2.18
CA LEU A 127 -9.09 -27.45 -2.71
C LEU A 127 -9.99 -27.37 -3.95
N VAL A 128 -10.97 -26.45 -3.92
CA VAL A 128 -11.94 -26.28 -5.02
C VAL A 128 -11.34 -25.46 -6.17
N ALA A 129 -10.57 -24.43 -5.84
CA ALA A 129 -9.95 -23.51 -6.77
C ALA A 129 -8.45 -23.33 -6.44
N PRO A 130 -7.62 -24.39 -6.69
CA PRO A 130 -6.21 -24.34 -6.36
C PRO A 130 -5.49 -23.24 -7.12
N ALA A 131 -4.44 -22.67 -6.48
CA ALA A 131 -3.59 -21.70 -7.16
C ALA A 131 -2.96 -22.33 -8.41
N ALA A 132 -2.89 -21.55 -9.47
CA ALA A 132 -2.24 -21.96 -10.71
C ALA A 132 -1.04 -21.05 -10.97
N PRO A 133 0.12 -21.60 -11.37
CA PRO A 133 1.23 -20.79 -11.83
C PRO A 133 0.81 -19.90 -13.00
N SER A 134 1.22 -18.64 -12.97
CA SER A 134 0.85 -17.64 -13.96
C SER A 134 2.05 -16.76 -14.30
N GLU A 135 2.02 -16.16 -15.47
CA GLU A 135 2.97 -15.18 -15.96
C GLU A 135 2.24 -13.93 -16.40
N LEU A 136 2.95 -12.82 -16.48
CA LEU A 136 2.40 -11.56 -16.96
C LEU A 136 2.76 -11.34 -18.42
N SER A 137 1.75 -11.01 -19.22
CA SER A 137 1.95 -10.64 -20.63
C SER A 137 2.43 -9.19 -20.72
N VAL A 138 3.74 -9.00 -20.67
CA VAL A 138 4.38 -7.67 -20.88
C VAL A 138 4.76 -7.43 -22.33
N GLU A 139 4.42 -8.36 -23.23
CA GLU A 139 4.73 -8.30 -24.66
C GLU A 139 3.94 -7.21 -25.40
N ASN A 140 2.83 -6.77 -24.84
CA ASN A 140 2.05 -5.65 -25.36
C ASN A 140 2.76 -4.29 -25.21
N LEU A 141 3.81 -4.23 -24.38
CA LEU A 141 4.68 -3.08 -24.24
C LEU A 141 5.84 -3.18 -25.25
N SER A 142 6.10 -2.13 -26.01
CA SER A 142 7.29 -2.06 -26.83
C SER A 142 8.57 -2.09 -25.96
N LEU A 143 9.71 -2.42 -26.55
CA LEU A 143 10.97 -2.42 -25.82
C LEU A 143 11.28 -1.05 -25.23
N GLN A 144 11.00 0.03 -25.97
CA GLN A 144 11.22 1.41 -25.52
C GLN A 144 10.34 1.75 -24.31
N GLU A 145 9.09 1.35 -24.29
CA GLU A 145 8.19 1.57 -23.16
C GLU A 145 8.64 0.78 -21.92
N ARG A 146 9.02 -0.49 -22.09
CA ARG A 146 9.56 -1.29 -20.99
C ARG A 146 10.85 -0.68 -20.42
N ALA A 147 11.76 -0.24 -21.30
CA ALA A 147 13.01 0.42 -20.89
C ALA A 147 12.72 1.75 -20.17
N LEU A 148 11.75 2.53 -20.67
CA LEU A 148 11.33 3.78 -20.02
C LEU A 148 10.75 3.55 -18.63
N PHE A 149 9.84 2.59 -18.46
CA PHE A 149 9.31 2.24 -17.14
C PHE A 149 10.42 1.81 -16.18
N ALA A 150 11.32 0.96 -16.63
CA ALA A 150 12.46 0.51 -15.84
C ALA A 150 13.39 1.68 -15.46
N GLN A 151 13.72 2.55 -16.41
CA GLN A 151 14.56 3.73 -16.17
C GLN A 151 13.90 4.66 -15.16
N VAL A 152 12.63 5.04 -15.38
CA VAL A 152 11.92 5.95 -14.47
C VAL A 152 11.83 5.35 -13.06
N ALA A 153 11.50 4.07 -12.93
CA ALA A 153 11.44 3.41 -11.63
C ALA A 153 12.78 3.47 -10.90
N LEU A 154 13.87 3.06 -11.56
CA LEU A 154 15.20 3.00 -10.94
C LEU A 154 15.77 4.39 -10.63
N THR A 155 15.63 5.36 -11.55
CA THR A 155 16.12 6.72 -11.34
C THR A 155 15.34 7.43 -10.23
N THR A 156 14.00 7.28 -10.23
CA THR A 156 13.14 7.95 -9.24
C THR A 156 13.39 7.42 -7.81
N MET A 157 13.76 6.14 -7.66
CA MET A 157 14.13 5.60 -6.34
C MET A 157 15.62 5.75 -6.00
N GLY A 158 16.45 6.27 -6.91
CA GLY A 158 17.88 6.42 -6.73
C GLY A 158 18.68 5.10 -6.87
N LEU A 159 18.09 4.02 -7.34
CA LEU A 159 18.73 2.72 -7.51
C LEU A 159 19.31 2.61 -8.93
N THR A 160 20.39 3.32 -9.21
CA THR A 160 21.07 3.34 -10.54
C THR A 160 22.38 2.56 -10.57
N GLY A 161 22.83 2.06 -9.42
CA GLY A 161 24.06 1.28 -9.25
C GLY A 161 23.99 0.43 -7.98
N GLU A 162 25.08 -0.29 -7.69
CA GLU A 162 25.23 -1.12 -6.49
C GLU A 162 24.09 -2.14 -6.26
N PHE A 163 23.63 -2.75 -7.35
CA PHE A 163 22.54 -3.73 -7.30
C PHE A 163 22.94 -4.97 -6.50
N GLY A 164 22.10 -5.33 -5.53
CA GLY A 164 22.19 -6.61 -4.85
C GLY A 164 21.92 -7.79 -5.80
N ARG A 165 22.35 -8.99 -5.44
CA ARG A 165 22.05 -10.19 -6.23
C ARG A 165 20.55 -10.49 -6.30
N LEU A 166 19.81 -10.18 -5.24
CA LEU A 166 18.36 -10.30 -5.19
C LEU A 166 17.77 -8.94 -4.80
N VAL A 167 16.93 -8.38 -5.67
CA VAL A 167 16.22 -7.11 -5.45
C VAL A 167 14.74 -7.41 -5.36
N VAL A 168 14.09 -7.05 -4.24
CA VAL A 168 12.67 -7.30 -4.04
C VAL A 168 11.87 -6.01 -4.21
N LEU A 169 10.96 -6.00 -5.17
CA LEU A 169 9.95 -4.97 -5.34
C LEU A 169 8.71 -5.39 -4.53
N CYS A 170 8.51 -4.77 -3.38
CA CYS A 170 7.45 -5.14 -2.46
C CYS A 170 6.32 -4.11 -2.48
N GLY A 171 5.21 -4.44 -3.16
CA GLY A 171 3.96 -3.70 -3.06
C GLY A 171 3.26 -3.97 -1.74
N HIS A 172 2.14 -3.30 -1.47
CA HIS A 172 1.32 -3.60 -0.31
C HIS A 172 -0.17 -3.75 -0.66
N GLY A 173 -0.89 -4.39 0.22
CA GLY A 173 -2.33 -4.56 0.18
C GLY A 173 -2.83 -4.96 1.56
N SER A 174 -4.10 -5.17 1.73
CA SER A 174 -4.71 -5.60 2.98
C SER A 174 -5.68 -6.75 2.77
N THR A 175 -5.61 -7.76 3.62
CA THR A 175 -6.55 -8.89 3.62
C THR A 175 -7.38 -8.85 4.88
N THR A 176 -8.65 -8.45 4.78
CA THR A 176 -9.60 -8.41 5.91
C THR A 176 -10.94 -8.96 5.50
N GLU A 177 -11.61 -9.67 6.42
CA GLU A 177 -12.93 -10.28 6.17
C GLU A 177 -14.08 -9.28 6.25
N ASN A 178 -13.91 -8.22 7.01
CA ASN A 178 -14.93 -7.22 7.23
C ASN A 178 -14.33 -5.82 7.20
N ASN A 179 -14.14 -5.31 6.01
CA ASN A 179 -13.73 -3.93 5.84
C ASN A 179 -14.41 -3.29 4.62
N PRO A 180 -15.51 -2.58 4.83
CA PRO A 180 -16.22 -1.89 3.75
C PRO A 180 -15.38 -0.78 3.08
N TYR A 181 -14.25 -0.41 3.69
CA TYR A 181 -13.27 0.55 3.18
C TYR A 181 -11.95 -0.11 2.82
N GLN A 182 -11.96 -1.29 2.22
CA GLN A 182 -10.74 -2.01 1.85
C GLN A 182 -9.78 -1.14 1.03
N ALA A 183 -10.28 -0.38 0.07
CA ALA A 183 -9.49 0.51 -0.77
C ALA A 183 -8.66 1.54 0.02
N SER A 184 -9.08 1.93 1.24
CA SER A 184 -8.31 2.83 2.11
C SER A 184 -7.16 2.13 2.84
N LEU A 185 -7.12 0.80 2.85
CA LEU A 185 -6.06 -0.02 3.43
C LEU A 185 -5.11 -0.57 2.36
N ASP A 186 -5.57 -0.65 1.12
CA ASP A 186 -4.76 -1.02 -0.05
C ASP A 186 -3.86 0.14 -0.52
N CYS A 187 -3.14 -0.05 -1.61
CA CYS A 187 -2.17 0.92 -2.09
C CYS A 187 -2.85 2.12 -2.77
N GLY A 188 -2.78 3.32 -2.17
CA GLY A 188 -3.29 4.55 -2.77
C GLY A 188 -2.61 4.91 -4.10
N ALA A 189 -1.34 4.56 -4.27
CA ALA A 189 -0.62 4.75 -5.54
C ALA A 189 -1.03 3.74 -6.62
N CYS A 190 -1.78 2.68 -6.26
CA CYS A 190 -2.35 1.71 -7.18
C CYS A 190 -3.88 1.87 -7.31
N GLY A 191 -4.40 3.09 -7.14
CA GLY A 191 -5.83 3.36 -7.26
C GLY A 191 -6.69 2.73 -6.15
N GLY A 192 -6.11 2.44 -4.98
CA GLY A 192 -6.81 1.76 -3.88
C GLY A 192 -6.90 0.24 -4.06
N GLN A 193 -6.01 -0.34 -4.86
CA GLN A 193 -5.86 -1.77 -5.09
C GLN A 193 -4.52 -2.28 -4.53
N ALA A 194 -4.36 -3.59 -4.42
CA ALA A 194 -3.08 -4.17 -3.97
C ALA A 194 -1.96 -3.97 -5.02
N GLY A 195 -0.75 -3.62 -4.56
CA GLY A 195 0.40 -3.31 -5.41
C GLY A 195 1.19 -4.52 -5.93
N GLY A 196 0.73 -5.75 -5.66
CA GLY A 196 1.40 -6.97 -6.12
C GLY A 196 1.56 -7.09 -7.64
N PRO A 197 0.52 -6.83 -8.43
CA PRO A 197 0.62 -6.89 -9.89
C PRO A 197 1.62 -5.89 -10.48
N ASN A 198 1.69 -4.66 -9.94
CA ASN A 198 2.70 -3.67 -10.36
C ASN A 198 4.11 -4.16 -10.04
N ALA A 199 4.32 -4.71 -8.84
CA ALA A 199 5.60 -5.29 -8.45
C ALA A 199 6.03 -6.43 -9.38
N ARG A 200 5.10 -7.34 -9.74
CA ARG A 200 5.33 -8.43 -10.69
C ARG A 200 5.68 -7.90 -12.07
N THR A 201 4.94 -6.91 -12.57
CA THR A 201 5.18 -6.31 -13.89
C THR A 201 6.56 -5.63 -13.93
N ALA A 202 6.89 -4.84 -12.91
CA ALA A 202 8.19 -4.18 -12.82
C ALA A 202 9.35 -5.21 -12.75
N ALA A 203 9.21 -6.27 -11.95
CA ALA A 203 10.20 -7.33 -11.86
C ALA A 203 10.35 -8.09 -13.19
N ALA A 204 9.25 -8.40 -13.87
CA ALA A 204 9.27 -9.06 -15.17
C ALA A 204 9.99 -8.22 -16.25
N ILE A 205 9.76 -6.89 -16.25
CA ILE A 205 10.45 -5.95 -17.16
C ILE A 205 11.96 -5.90 -16.85
N LEU A 206 12.34 -5.71 -15.58
CA LEU A 206 13.74 -5.53 -15.16
C LEU A 206 14.59 -6.81 -15.30
N ASN A 207 13.97 -7.97 -15.42
CA ASN A 207 14.69 -9.22 -15.67
C ASN A 207 14.94 -9.51 -17.15
N GLN A 208 14.41 -8.70 -18.07
CA GLN A 208 14.62 -8.90 -19.52
C GLN A 208 16.00 -8.39 -19.96
N ALA A 209 16.73 -9.21 -20.70
CA ALA A 209 18.10 -8.90 -21.15
C ALA A 209 18.11 -7.70 -22.11
N GLU A 210 17.12 -7.60 -23.00
CA GLU A 210 16.97 -6.47 -23.92
C GLU A 210 16.69 -5.14 -23.21
N VAL A 211 15.86 -5.15 -22.15
CA VAL A 211 15.63 -3.95 -21.32
C VAL A 211 16.90 -3.51 -20.61
N ARG A 212 17.68 -4.46 -20.06
CA ARG A 212 18.97 -4.16 -19.44
C ARG A 212 19.97 -3.60 -20.45
N ALA A 213 19.92 -4.07 -21.71
CA ALA A 213 20.77 -3.50 -22.77
C ALA A 213 20.42 -2.04 -23.06
N GLU A 214 19.14 -1.68 -23.12
CA GLU A 214 18.70 -0.29 -23.27
C GLU A 214 19.09 0.56 -22.06
N LEU A 215 18.93 0.06 -20.82
CA LEU A 215 19.31 0.77 -19.60
C LEU A 215 20.81 1.10 -19.55
N ARG A 216 21.69 0.22 -20.07
CA ARG A 216 23.13 0.51 -20.18
C ARG A 216 23.41 1.73 -21.06
N THR A 217 22.59 1.98 -22.07
CA THR A 217 22.78 3.15 -22.96
C THR A 217 22.56 4.48 -22.24
N VAL A 218 21.80 4.45 -21.14
CA VAL A 218 21.51 5.61 -20.28
C VAL A 218 22.30 5.58 -18.96
N GLY A 219 23.31 4.70 -18.86
CA GLY A 219 24.23 4.65 -17.72
C GLY A 219 23.77 3.79 -16.54
N ILE A 220 22.69 3.02 -16.67
CA ILE A 220 22.23 2.10 -15.64
C ILE A 220 22.66 0.67 -16.03
N ASP A 221 23.67 0.15 -15.37
CA ASP A 221 24.20 -1.20 -15.63
C ASP A 221 23.77 -2.17 -14.52
N ILE A 222 22.75 -2.99 -14.82
CA ILE A 222 22.27 -4.03 -13.93
C ILE A 222 23.13 -5.29 -14.16
N PRO A 223 23.83 -5.80 -13.14
CA PRO A 223 24.64 -7.00 -13.27
C PRO A 223 23.82 -8.23 -13.69
N ASP A 224 24.40 -9.11 -14.48
CA ASP A 224 23.71 -10.31 -14.99
C ASP A 224 23.26 -11.25 -13.87
N GLN A 225 23.98 -11.27 -12.72
CA GLN A 225 23.62 -12.05 -11.54
C GLN A 225 22.52 -11.41 -10.69
N THR A 226 22.06 -10.20 -10.99
CA THR A 226 20.95 -9.57 -10.27
C THR A 226 19.62 -10.12 -10.76
N TYR A 227 18.79 -10.55 -9.82
CA TYR A 227 17.42 -11.00 -10.09
C TYR A 227 16.42 -10.13 -9.35
N PHE A 228 15.42 -9.60 -10.05
CA PHE A 228 14.30 -8.86 -9.46
C PHE A 228 13.15 -9.79 -9.14
N LEU A 229 12.66 -9.73 -7.91
CA LEU A 229 11.56 -10.54 -7.39
C LEU A 229 10.44 -9.63 -6.92
N ALA A 230 9.21 -10.03 -7.18
CA ALA A 230 8.05 -9.33 -6.67
C ALA A 230 7.65 -9.84 -5.27
N GLY A 231 7.11 -8.95 -4.45
CA GLY A 231 6.52 -9.26 -3.16
C GLY A 231 5.29 -8.40 -2.89
N GLN A 232 4.48 -8.85 -1.94
CA GLN A 232 3.34 -8.09 -1.43
C GLN A 232 3.29 -8.18 0.09
N HIS A 233 3.29 -7.02 0.74
CA HIS A 233 3.07 -6.89 2.17
C HIS A 233 1.58 -6.78 2.46
N ASP A 234 1.06 -7.65 3.32
CA ASP A 234 -0.29 -7.57 3.86
C ASP A 234 -0.28 -6.72 5.13
N THR A 235 -0.83 -5.52 5.05
CA THR A 235 -0.81 -4.54 6.14
C THR A 235 -1.64 -4.98 7.36
N ALA A 236 -2.62 -5.85 7.18
CA ALA A 236 -3.44 -6.39 8.27
C ALA A 236 -2.69 -7.42 9.12
N THR A 237 -1.82 -8.23 8.51
CA THR A 237 -1.11 -9.33 9.19
C THR A 237 0.39 -9.10 9.33
N ASP A 238 0.94 -8.07 8.69
CA ASP A 238 2.38 -7.78 8.55
C ASP A 238 3.18 -8.89 7.85
N ARG A 239 2.50 -9.72 7.10
CA ARG A 239 3.12 -10.79 6.33
C ARG A 239 3.52 -10.30 4.94
N VAL A 240 4.75 -10.58 4.55
CA VAL A 240 5.20 -10.42 3.17
C VAL A 240 5.11 -11.77 2.45
N THR A 241 4.43 -11.77 1.32
CA THR A 241 4.36 -12.93 0.41
C THR A 241 5.23 -12.61 -0.80
N LEU A 242 6.22 -13.45 -1.07
CA LEU A 242 7.02 -13.36 -2.30
C LEU A 242 6.24 -14.01 -3.44
N LEU A 243 6.20 -13.33 -4.58
CA LEU A 243 5.42 -13.70 -5.75
C LEU A 243 6.35 -14.28 -6.82
N ASP A 244 5.83 -15.15 -7.67
CA ASP A 244 6.57 -15.75 -8.79
C ASP A 244 7.89 -16.44 -8.39
N THR A 245 7.97 -16.98 -7.19
CA THR A 245 9.19 -17.62 -6.65
C THR A 245 9.64 -18.85 -7.47
N HIS A 246 8.75 -19.42 -8.25
CA HIS A 246 9.05 -20.53 -9.17
C HIS A 246 9.95 -20.10 -10.33
N LEU A 247 9.98 -18.81 -10.68
CA LEU A 247 10.82 -18.25 -11.75
C LEU A 247 12.24 -17.92 -11.26
N VAL A 248 12.49 -17.93 -9.93
CA VAL A 248 13.79 -17.57 -9.35
C VAL A 248 14.86 -18.59 -9.79
N PRO A 249 15.97 -18.13 -10.39
CA PRO A 249 17.05 -19.01 -10.84
C PRO A 249 17.64 -19.83 -9.70
N ALA A 250 18.11 -21.04 -10.01
CA ALA A 250 18.66 -21.98 -9.03
C ALA A 250 19.79 -21.36 -8.16
N GLY A 251 20.62 -20.50 -8.75
CA GLY A 251 21.72 -19.81 -8.02
C GLY A 251 21.27 -18.79 -6.98
N HIS A 252 19.98 -18.48 -6.85
CA HIS A 252 19.42 -17.53 -5.87
C HIS A 252 18.56 -18.21 -4.80
N ARG A 253 18.38 -19.52 -4.86
CA ARG A 253 17.45 -20.23 -3.96
C ARG A 253 17.81 -20.17 -2.49
N ASP A 254 19.09 -20.20 -2.16
CA ASP A 254 19.56 -20.08 -0.77
C ASP A 254 19.25 -18.67 -0.23
N GLN A 255 19.47 -17.64 -1.05
CA GLN A 255 19.15 -16.27 -0.69
C GLN A 255 17.62 -16.07 -0.55
N LEU A 256 16.84 -16.68 -1.42
CA LEU A 256 15.37 -16.66 -1.34
C LEU A 256 14.91 -17.27 0.00
N THR A 257 15.43 -18.44 0.37
CA THR A 257 15.09 -19.13 1.63
C THR A 257 15.46 -18.28 2.85
N THR A 258 16.63 -17.64 2.83
CA THR A 258 17.07 -16.73 3.89
C THR A 258 16.14 -15.52 3.99
N LEU A 259 15.84 -14.90 2.86
CA LEU A 259 14.92 -13.75 2.78
C LEU A 259 13.52 -14.09 3.31
N GLU A 260 12.94 -15.25 2.95
CA GLU A 260 11.64 -15.68 3.47
C GLU A 260 11.64 -15.80 5.00
N ALA A 261 12.71 -16.36 5.56
CA ALA A 261 12.86 -16.48 7.01
C ALA A 261 13.00 -15.11 7.70
N ASP A 262 13.76 -14.20 7.12
CA ASP A 262 13.99 -12.86 7.65
C ASP A 262 12.73 -12.00 7.57
N LEU A 263 12.00 -12.05 6.45
CA LEU A 263 10.70 -11.38 6.30
C LEU A 263 9.67 -11.91 7.31
N ALA A 264 9.64 -13.21 7.56
CA ALA A 264 8.75 -13.79 8.55
C ALA A 264 9.09 -13.33 9.98
N ARG A 265 10.40 -13.22 10.33
CA ARG A 265 10.84 -12.67 11.61
C ARG A 265 10.51 -11.19 11.75
N ALA A 266 10.79 -10.40 10.72
CA ALA A 266 10.50 -8.97 10.68
C ALA A 266 9.00 -8.70 10.81
N GLY A 267 8.17 -9.44 10.07
CA GLY A 267 6.71 -9.31 10.15
C GLY A 267 6.16 -9.68 11.53
N ALA A 268 6.70 -10.72 12.17
CA ALA A 268 6.29 -11.10 13.52
C ALA A 268 6.70 -10.06 14.58
N ALA A 269 7.88 -9.46 14.44
CA ALA A 269 8.33 -8.37 15.31
C ALA A 269 7.47 -7.11 15.14
N LEU A 270 7.16 -6.74 13.89
CA LEU A 270 6.28 -5.61 13.56
C LEU A 270 4.86 -5.84 14.10
N ALA A 271 4.32 -7.05 13.97
CA ALA A 271 3.03 -7.41 14.56
C ALA A 271 3.02 -7.26 16.09
N ALA A 272 4.12 -7.60 16.77
CA ALA A 272 4.24 -7.43 18.22
C ALA A 272 4.19 -5.96 18.64
N GLU A 273 4.95 -5.12 17.94
CA GLU A 273 4.95 -3.67 18.17
C GLU A 273 3.56 -3.06 17.94
N ARG A 274 2.97 -3.34 16.78
CA ARG A 274 1.71 -2.72 16.33
C ARG A 274 0.48 -3.22 17.08
N SER A 275 0.46 -4.50 17.44
CA SER A 275 -0.72 -5.10 18.07
C SER A 275 -1.08 -4.45 19.40
N SER A 276 -0.07 -3.94 20.15
CA SER A 276 -0.29 -3.26 21.42
C SER A 276 -1.12 -1.97 21.30
N LEU A 277 -1.15 -1.37 20.10
CA LEU A 277 -1.91 -0.16 19.80
C LEU A 277 -3.36 -0.46 19.41
N LEU A 278 -3.69 -1.71 19.05
CA LEU A 278 -5.02 -2.08 18.59
C LEU A 278 -5.99 -2.27 19.77
N PRO A 279 -7.23 -1.78 19.68
CA PRO A 279 -8.22 -1.92 20.74
C PRO A 279 -8.47 -3.39 21.09
N GLY A 280 -8.53 -3.69 22.40
CA GLY A 280 -8.78 -5.04 22.91
C GLY A 280 -7.61 -6.02 22.76
N ALA A 281 -6.46 -5.59 22.25
CA ALA A 281 -5.26 -6.42 22.23
C ALA A 281 -4.52 -6.39 23.57
N PRO A 282 -3.90 -7.49 24.01
CA PRO A 282 -2.99 -7.47 25.14
C PRO A 282 -1.81 -6.55 24.86
N ARG A 283 -1.38 -5.78 25.88
CA ARG A 283 -0.28 -4.80 25.74
C ARG A 283 1.06 -5.45 25.43
N GLU A 284 1.28 -6.66 25.95
CA GLU A 284 2.53 -7.41 25.76
C GLU A 284 2.24 -8.79 25.21
N MET A 285 2.82 -9.08 24.06
CA MET A 285 2.75 -10.39 23.43
C MET A 285 4.10 -10.75 22.84
N SER A 286 4.45 -12.04 22.88
CA SER A 286 5.58 -12.52 22.08
C SER A 286 5.28 -12.35 20.60
N ALA A 287 6.31 -12.16 19.75
CA ALA A 287 6.17 -11.94 18.32
C ALA A 287 5.26 -12.99 17.64
N SER A 288 5.43 -14.27 17.96
CA SER A 288 4.61 -15.35 17.41
C SER A 288 3.15 -15.31 17.87
N ARG A 289 2.89 -14.83 19.09
CA ARG A 289 1.52 -14.65 19.59
C ARG A 289 0.86 -13.44 18.95
N ALA A 290 1.60 -12.35 18.80
CA ALA A 290 1.14 -11.15 18.13
C ALA A 290 0.81 -11.41 16.65
N ALA A 291 1.68 -12.09 15.91
CA ALA A 291 1.41 -12.47 14.52
C ALA A 291 0.13 -13.33 14.39
N ARG A 292 -0.09 -14.27 15.33
CA ARG A 292 -1.36 -15.03 15.36
C ARG A 292 -2.56 -14.20 15.73
N HIS A 293 -2.37 -13.21 16.62
CA HIS A 293 -3.45 -12.30 17.04
C HIS A 293 -3.90 -11.42 15.88
N VAL A 294 -2.97 -10.74 15.18
CA VAL A 294 -3.33 -9.87 14.05
C VAL A 294 -3.91 -10.66 12.88
N ALA A 295 -3.39 -11.86 12.60
CA ALA A 295 -3.97 -12.77 11.62
C ALA A 295 -5.39 -13.24 12.00
N GLY A 296 -5.65 -13.45 13.30
CA GLY A 296 -7.00 -13.74 13.80
C GLY A 296 -7.96 -12.58 13.62
N ARG A 297 -7.49 -11.36 13.87
CA ARG A 297 -8.29 -10.13 13.67
C ARG A 297 -8.65 -9.91 12.20
N SER A 298 -7.71 -10.12 11.28
CA SER A 298 -7.99 -9.96 9.84
C SER A 298 -9.04 -10.94 9.33
N LEU A 299 -9.16 -12.11 9.94
CA LEU A 299 -10.14 -13.15 9.62
C LEU A 299 -11.46 -13.02 10.39
N ASP A 300 -11.57 -12.06 11.29
CA ASP A 300 -12.77 -11.87 12.11
C ASP A 300 -13.77 -10.97 11.38
N TRP A 301 -14.89 -11.54 10.99
CA TRP A 301 -15.96 -10.85 10.27
C TRP A 301 -16.65 -9.74 11.07
N ALA A 302 -16.51 -9.74 12.40
CA ALA A 302 -17.06 -8.72 13.29
C ALA A 302 -16.04 -7.65 13.68
N GLN A 303 -14.77 -7.79 13.25
CA GLN A 303 -13.69 -6.89 13.61
C GLN A 303 -13.78 -5.55 12.89
N VAL A 304 -13.96 -4.47 13.64
CA VAL A 304 -14.05 -3.10 13.12
C VAL A 304 -12.71 -2.36 13.14
N TYR A 305 -11.71 -2.90 13.82
CA TYR A 305 -10.33 -2.40 13.88
C TYR A 305 -9.35 -3.48 13.42
N PRO A 306 -9.39 -3.91 12.15
CA PRO A 306 -8.46 -4.93 11.67
C PRO A 306 -7.01 -4.42 11.72
N GLU A 307 -6.82 -3.15 11.41
CA GLU A 307 -5.57 -2.39 11.48
C GLU A 307 -5.85 -0.90 11.56
N TRP A 308 -4.81 -0.10 11.85
CA TRP A 308 -4.94 1.36 11.83
C TRP A 308 -4.72 1.98 10.45
N GLY A 309 -4.32 1.18 9.45
CA GLY A 309 -4.00 1.68 8.11
C GLY A 309 -2.90 2.75 8.18
N LEU A 310 -3.22 3.95 7.71
CA LEU A 310 -2.32 5.09 7.67
C LEU A 310 -2.61 6.12 8.77
N ALA A 311 -3.36 5.75 9.82
CA ALA A 311 -3.62 6.65 10.95
C ALA A 311 -2.31 7.18 11.54
N GLY A 312 -2.28 8.47 11.86
CA GLY A 312 -1.09 9.15 12.36
C GLY A 312 -0.16 9.70 11.29
N ASN A 313 -0.42 9.47 9.97
CA ASN A 313 0.40 10.03 8.90
C ASN A 313 0.52 11.56 9.04
N ALA A 314 1.75 12.09 8.86
CA ALA A 314 2.05 13.50 9.07
C ALA A 314 3.14 14.04 8.15
N ALA A 315 3.99 13.19 7.56
CA ALA A 315 5.09 13.67 6.73
C ALA A 315 5.36 12.79 5.51
N PHE A 316 6.04 13.36 4.54
CA PHE A 316 6.54 12.70 3.32
C PHE A 316 8.03 13.04 3.17
N LEU A 317 8.89 12.03 3.26
CA LEU A 317 10.33 12.18 3.17
C LEU A 317 10.83 11.85 1.76
N VAL A 318 11.54 12.78 1.13
CA VAL A 318 12.21 12.64 -0.17
C VAL A 318 13.71 12.86 0.05
N ALA A 319 14.44 11.78 0.25
CA ALA A 319 15.86 11.86 0.62
C ALA A 319 16.53 10.49 0.46
N PRO A 320 17.87 10.43 0.46
CA PRO A 320 18.61 9.19 0.66
C PRO A 320 18.13 8.46 1.89
N ARG A 321 18.09 7.12 1.85
CA ARG A 321 17.55 6.31 2.96
C ARG A 321 18.29 6.52 4.27
N GLU A 322 19.58 6.87 4.19
CA GLU A 322 20.47 7.16 5.33
C GLU A 322 19.95 8.31 6.21
N VAL A 323 19.21 9.24 5.64
CA VAL A 323 18.65 10.41 6.37
C VAL A 323 17.72 9.98 7.50
N SER A 324 17.03 8.88 7.34
CA SER A 324 16.08 8.37 8.34
C SER A 324 16.46 6.99 8.90
N ARG A 325 17.62 6.44 8.52
CA ARG A 325 18.10 5.16 9.05
C ARG A 325 18.32 5.26 10.57
N GLY A 326 17.78 4.30 11.31
CA GLY A 326 17.88 4.27 12.77
C GLY A 326 17.00 5.26 13.53
N ILE A 327 16.17 6.04 12.83
CA ILE A 327 15.19 6.95 13.43
C ILE A 327 13.84 6.23 13.51
N ASP A 328 13.25 6.19 14.71
CA ASP A 328 11.87 5.76 14.87
C ASP A 328 10.92 6.87 14.39
N LEU A 329 10.38 6.68 13.20
CA LEU A 329 9.42 7.61 12.59
C LEU A 329 7.97 7.34 13.04
N GLN A 330 7.74 6.43 13.98
CA GLN A 330 6.45 6.12 14.59
C GLN A 330 5.33 5.83 13.57
N ARG A 331 5.69 5.31 12.39
CA ARG A 331 4.79 5.05 11.26
C ARG A 331 4.04 6.28 10.75
N ARG A 332 4.60 7.47 10.93
CA ARG A 332 3.95 8.73 10.58
C ARG A 332 4.43 9.31 9.26
N VAL A 333 5.41 8.66 8.61
CA VAL A 333 6.13 9.25 7.47
C VAL A 333 6.02 8.34 6.25
N PHE A 334 5.59 8.88 5.12
CA PHE A 334 5.76 8.25 3.82
C PHE A 334 7.21 8.37 3.39
N LEU A 335 7.86 7.26 3.04
CA LEU A 335 9.25 7.24 2.64
C LEU A 335 9.36 7.10 1.12
N HIS A 336 10.08 8.04 0.52
CA HIS A 336 10.50 7.97 -0.87
C HIS A 336 12.00 8.18 -0.95
N SER A 337 12.75 7.17 -1.37
CA SER A 337 14.19 7.32 -1.60
C SER A 337 14.43 8.22 -2.79
N TYR A 338 15.43 9.06 -2.70
CA TYR A 338 15.82 10.01 -3.75
C TYR A 338 17.29 10.37 -3.61
N GLU A 339 18.01 10.34 -4.72
CA GLU A 339 19.42 10.72 -4.80
C GLU A 339 19.56 11.91 -5.76
N ALA A 340 19.88 13.08 -5.23
CA ALA A 340 19.96 14.31 -6.01
C ALA A 340 21.09 14.28 -7.06
N GLU A 341 22.12 13.48 -6.83
CA GLU A 341 23.29 13.33 -7.70
C GLU A 341 22.96 12.65 -9.04
N VAL A 342 21.98 11.74 -9.04
CA VAL A 342 21.54 11.03 -10.26
C VAL A 342 20.38 11.71 -10.98
N ASP A 343 19.92 12.86 -10.47
CA ASP A 343 18.81 13.65 -11.02
C ASP A 343 19.23 15.11 -11.26
N PRO A 344 20.21 15.38 -12.12
CA PRO A 344 20.76 16.73 -12.29
C PRO A 344 19.78 17.76 -12.84
N ASP A 345 18.80 17.34 -13.62
CA ASP A 345 17.77 18.20 -14.22
C ASP A 345 16.48 18.31 -13.38
N GLY A 346 16.36 17.52 -12.29
CA GLY A 346 15.23 17.53 -11.38
C GLY A 346 13.99 16.80 -11.89
N SER A 347 14.09 16.02 -12.96
CA SER A 347 12.95 15.31 -13.55
C SER A 347 12.38 14.22 -12.62
N ALA A 348 13.27 13.49 -11.91
CA ALA A 348 12.85 12.53 -10.91
C ALA A 348 12.18 13.23 -9.70
N LEU A 349 12.77 14.32 -9.22
CA LEU A 349 12.16 15.12 -8.14
C LEU A 349 10.79 15.66 -8.55
N GLU A 350 10.66 16.19 -9.78
CA GLU A 350 9.39 16.67 -10.32
C GLU A 350 8.33 15.55 -10.33
N THR A 351 8.70 14.36 -10.80
CA THR A 351 7.82 13.19 -10.78
C THR A 351 7.38 12.83 -9.36
N ILE A 352 8.31 12.82 -8.39
CA ILE A 352 8.01 12.50 -6.98
C ILE A 352 7.05 13.53 -6.38
N LEU A 353 7.30 14.80 -6.60
CA LEU A 353 6.49 15.88 -6.00
C LEU A 353 5.12 16.02 -6.65
N THR A 354 4.98 15.71 -7.94
CA THR A 354 3.70 15.88 -8.67
C THR A 354 2.81 14.64 -8.64
N ALA A 355 3.33 13.46 -8.30
CA ALA A 355 2.53 12.24 -8.21
C ALA A 355 2.56 11.61 -6.80
N PRO A 356 3.62 10.96 -6.31
CA PRO A 356 3.64 10.36 -4.96
C PRO A 356 3.30 11.32 -3.83
N LEU A 357 3.84 12.56 -3.85
CA LEU A 357 3.53 13.56 -2.83
C LEU A 357 2.05 13.97 -2.86
N VAL A 358 1.49 14.17 -4.06
CA VAL A 358 0.08 14.55 -4.19
C VAL A 358 -0.85 13.44 -3.68
N VAL A 359 -0.53 12.18 -3.98
CA VAL A 359 -1.27 11.02 -3.43
C VAL A 359 -1.14 10.97 -1.90
N ALA A 360 0.05 11.17 -1.35
CA ALA A 360 0.26 11.22 0.10
C ALA A 360 -0.53 12.37 0.74
N GLN A 361 -0.59 13.53 0.08
CA GLN A 361 -1.38 14.67 0.51
C GLN A 361 -2.89 14.37 0.50
N TRP A 362 -3.40 13.68 -0.52
CA TRP A 362 -4.80 13.28 -0.54
C TRP A 362 -5.15 12.30 0.57
N ILE A 363 -4.28 11.32 0.81
CA ILE A 363 -4.42 10.40 1.95
C ILE A 363 -4.42 11.20 3.27
N ASN A 364 -3.46 12.10 3.43
CA ASN A 364 -3.40 12.95 4.62
C ASN A 364 -4.68 13.78 4.80
N CYS A 365 -5.19 14.41 3.73
CA CYS A 365 -6.45 15.15 3.77
C CYS A 365 -7.65 14.27 4.13
N GLN A 366 -7.72 13.05 3.61
CA GLN A 366 -8.80 12.12 3.94
C GLN A 366 -8.83 11.82 5.46
N TYR A 367 -7.66 11.54 6.04
CA TYR A 367 -7.52 11.34 7.49
C TYR A 367 -7.80 12.63 8.27
N TYR A 368 -7.23 13.75 7.85
CA TYR A 368 -7.39 15.05 8.47
C TYR A 368 -8.86 15.46 8.58
N PHE A 369 -9.58 15.49 7.44
CA PHE A 369 -10.96 15.92 7.41
C PHE A 369 -11.90 14.95 8.12
N SER A 370 -11.66 13.64 8.02
CA SER A 370 -12.45 12.63 8.76
C SER A 370 -12.27 12.72 10.27
N THR A 371 -11.18 13.37 10.73
CA THR A 371 -10.90 13.56 12.15
C THR A 371 -11.44 14.88 12.67
N VAL A 372 -11.23 16.00 11.94
CA VAL A 372 -11.62 17.34 12.42
C VAL A 372 -13.10 17.64 12.28
N ALA A 373 -13.76 17.03 11.29
CA ALA A 373 -15.19 17.21 11.06
C ALA A 373 -15.85 15.87 10.63
N PRO A 374 -15.89 14.87 11.52
CA PRO A 374 -16.34 13.52 11.19
C PRO A 374 -17.79 13.44 10.72
N GLU A 375 -18.65 14.34 11.18
CA GLU A 375 -20.07 14.39 10.78
C GLU A 375 -20.24 14.84 9.32
N VAL A 376 -19.32 15.66 8.80
CA VAL A 376 -19.38 16.19 7.43
C VAL A 376 -18.53 15.38 6.47
N PHE A 377 -17.30 15.07 6.85
CA PHE A 377 -16.30 14.45 5.99
C PHE A 377 -15.92 13.03 6.40
N GLY A 378 -16.45 12.52 7.51
CA GLY A 378 -16.27 11.15 7.92
C GLY A 378 -17.29 10.21 7.27
N ALA A 379 -17.11 8.92 7.48
CA ALA A 379 -18.00 7.88 6.98
C ALA A 379 -18.84 7.21 8.07
N GLY A 380 -19.04 7.85 9.21
CA GLY A 380 -19.81 7.24 10.31
C GLY A 380 -19.06 6.07 10.97
N THR A 381 -19.77 4.99 11.26
CA THR A 381 -19.20 3.82 11.93
C THR A 381 -19.33 2.53 11.11
N LYS A 382 -18.27 1.71 11.09
CA LYS A 382 -18.28 0.40 10.40
C LYS A 382 -19.39 -0.54 10.87
N THR A 383 -19.93 -0.34 12.08
CA THR A 383 -20.97 -1.19 12.65
C THR A 383 -22.33 -1.04 11.98
N ILE A 384 -22.56 0.05 11.24
CA ILE A 384 -23.83 0.36 10.57
C ILE A 384 -23.65 0.63 9.06
N HIS A 385 -22.51 0.32 8.50
CA HIS A 385 -22.25 0.53 7.07
C HIS A 385 -23.07 -0.45 6.21
N ASN A 386 -23.69 0.09 5.16
CA ASN A 386 -24.28 -0.66 4.07
C ASN A 386 -23.42 -0.44 2.82
N VAL A 387 -22.80 -1.49 2.30
CA VAL A 387 -21.96 -1.44 1.11
C VAL A 387 -22.83 -1.30 -0.14
N VAL A 388 -22.48 -0.37 -1.02
CA VAL A 388 -23.18 -0.09 -2.29
C VAL A 388 -22.25 -0.47 -3.44
N GLY A 389 -22.22 -1.74 -3.80
CA GLY A 389 -21.34 -2.27 -4.84
C GLY A 389 -19.88 -1.92 -4.58
N THR A 390 -19.21 -1.38 -5.61
CA THR A 390 -17.85 -0.83 -5.53
C THR A 390 -17.82 0.69 -5.36
N ALA A 391 -18.99 1.34 -5.27
CA ALA A 391 -19.11 2.81 -5.26
C ALA A 391 -18.79 3.43 -3.89
N GLY A 392 -19.07 2.72 -2.81
CA GLY A 392 -18.83 3.23 -1.46
C GLY A 392 -19.75 2.63 -0.41
N VAL A 393 -20.01 3.36 0.67
CA VAL A 393 -20.90 2.93 1.74
C VAL A 393 -21.92 4.02 2.06
N ILE A 394 -23.07 3.57 2.56
CA ILE A 394 -24.11 4.37 3.21
C ILE A 394 -24.06 4.06 4.71
N ALA A 395 -24.13 5.07 5.57
CA ALA A 395 -24.16 4.89 7.01
C ALA A 395 -25.61 4.71 7.52
N GLY A 396 -25.94 3.50 7.97
CA GLY A 396 -27.24 3.21 8.52
C GLY A 396 -28.38 3.39 7.51
N HIS A 397 -29.33 4.26 7.83
CA HIS A 397 -30.53 4.56 7.03
C HIS A 397 -30.41 5.81 6.17
N GLU A 398 -29.23 6.39 6.10
CA GLU A 398 -28.96 7.60 5.29
C GLU A 398 -29.07 7.31 3.80
N GLY A 399 -29.32 8.36 3.01
CA GLY A 399 -29.51 8.24 1.56
C GLY A 399 -28.24 8.52 0.73
N ASP A 400 -27.21 9.13 1.32
CA ASP A 400 -26.02 9.59 0.61
C ASP A 400 -24.80 8.72 0.89
N LEU A 401 -23.97 8.54 -0.14
CA LEU A 401 -22.66 7.90 0.00
C LEU A 401 -21.74 8.73 0.89
N ARG A 402 -21.03 8.06 1.76
CA ARG A 402 -20.02 8.67 2.62
C ARG A 402 -18.67 8.74 1.92
N LEU A 403 -17.97 9.86 2.05
CA LEU A 403 -16.76 10.17 1.30
C LEU A 403 -15.46 9.96 2.09
N GLY A 404 -15.51 10.01 3.41
CA GLY A 404 -14.33 9.96 4.26
C GLY A 404 -14.06 8.58 4.84
N LEU A 405 -13.36 8.59 5.98
CA LEU A 405 -13.04 7.37 6.72
C LEU A 405 -14.04 7.14 7.86
N PRO A 406 -14.31 5.88 8.22
CA PRO A 406 -15.11 5.57 9.38
C PRO A 406 -14.36 5.94 10.67
N TRP A 407 -15.11 6.20 11.74
CA TRP A 407 -14.55 6.55 13.04
C TRP A 407 -13.50 5.55 13.53
N GLN A 408 -13.70 4.25 13.27
CA GLN A 408 -12.75 3.20 13.62
C GLN A 408 -11.40 3.27 12.91
N SER A 409 -11.27 4.05 11.84
CA SER A 409 -9.98 4.27 11.17
C SER A 409 -9.18 5.41 11.77
N VAL A 410 -9.81 6.32 12.54
CA VAL A 410 -9.18 7.52 13.09
C VAL A 410 -9.20 7.58 14.61
N ALA A 411 -10.08 6.83 15.27
CA ALA A 411 -10.24 6.88 16.71
C ALA A 411 -10.65 5.52 17.33
N THR A 412 -10.49 5.41 18.64
CA THR A 412 -11.02 4.31 19.46
C THR A 412 -11.81 4.89 20.63
N GLY A 413 -13.12 4.64 20.66
CA GLY A 413 -14.01 5.36 21.57
C GLY A 413 -13.92 6.87 21.32
N GLU A 414 -13.66 7.66 22.36
CA GLU A 414 -13.47 9.11 22.27
C GLU A 414 -12.00 9.53 22.03
N ARG A 415 -11.07 8.56 22.02
CA ARG A 415 -9.64 8.84 21.85
C ARG A 415 -9.28 8.83 20.38
N LEU A 416 -8.76 9.94 19.86
CA LEU A 416 -8.14 10.02 18.56
C LEU A 416 -6.85 9.20 18.52
N VAL A 417 -6.68 8.43 17.45
CA VAL A 417 -5.44 7.73 17.08
C VAL A 417 -4.73 8.48 15.96
N HIS A 418 -5.50 9.09 15.06
CA HIS A 418 -4.95 10.02 14.08
C HIS A 418 -4.90 11.43 14.68
N GLU A 419 -3.71 11.97 14.80
CA GLU A 419 -3.49 13.38 15.07
C GLU A 419 -3.70 14.17 13.77
N PRO A 420 -4.66 15.12 13.71
CA PRO A 420 -5.00 15.81 12.47
C PRO A 420 -3.96 16.90 12.14
N MET A 421 -2.86 16.49 11.53
CA MET A 421 -1.79 17.37 11.08
C MET A 421 -1.80 17.48 9.55
N ARG A 422 -1.48 18.66 9.03
CA ARG A 422 -1.19 18.85 7.61
C ARG A 422 0.14 18.20 7.26
N LEU A 423 0.29 17.77 6.02
CA LEU A 423 1.47 17.05 5.57
C LEU A 423 2.73 17.94 5.61
N LEU A 424 3.82 17.40 6.16
CA LEU A 424 5.16 17.98 6.08
C LEU A 424 5.96 17.23 5.01
N ALA A 425 6.34 17.89 3.93
CA ALA A 425 7.33 17.37 2.98
C ALA A 425 8.74 17.69 3.49
N VAL A 426 9.57 16.66 3.65
CA VAL A 426 10.97 16.78 4.07
C VAL A 426 11.84 16.36 2.90
N ILE A 427 12.63 17.28 2.33
CA ILE A 427 13.31 17.06 1.06
C ILE A 427 14.82 17.31 1.22
N GLN A 428 15.64 16.36 0.78
CA GLN A 428 17.07 16.60 0.62
C GLN A 428 17.41 16.73 -0.86
N ALA A 429 17.53 17.97 -1.34
CA ALA A 429 17.86 18.31 -2.72
C ALA A 429 18.36 19.77 -2.77
N PRO A 430 19.10 20.19 -3.83
CA PRO A 430 19.42 21.59 -4.04
C PRO A 430 18.17 22.46 -4.02
N LEU A 431 18.16 23.51 -3.20
CA LEU A 431 16.99 24.39 -3.01
C LEU A 431 16.50 24.99 -4.33
N ALA A 432 17.44 25.42 -5.18
CA ALA A 432 17.12 25.96 -6.51
C ALA A 432 16.40 24.93 -7.40
N ARG A 433 16.67 23.61 -7.22
CA ARG A 433 15.96 22.55 -7.94
C ARG A 433 14.52 22.41 -7.45
N ILE A 434 14.33 22.49 -6.14
CA ILE A 434 12.98 22.47 -5.56
C ILE A 434 12.17 23.66 -6.07
N ASP A 435 12.74 24.87 -6.04
CA ASP A 435 12.10 26.09 -6.56
C ASP A 435 11.72 25.94 -8.03
N MET A 436 12.64 25.44 -8.86
CA MET A 436 12.38 25.19 -10.28
C MET A 436 11.22 24.23 -10.50
N VAL A 437 11.14 23.15 -9.70
CA VAL A 437 10.02 22.18 -9.79
C VAL A 437 8.70 22.83 -9.33
N VAL A 438 8.71 23.61 -8.26
CA VAL A 438 7.52 24.31 -7.76
C VAL A 438 7.03 25.33 -8.79
N ASP A 439 7.94 26.11 -9.39
CA ASP A 439 7.59 27.17 -10.36
C ASP A 439 6.96 26.61 -11.64
N ARG A 440 7.34 25.40 -12.05
CA ARG A 440 6.77 24.72 -13.23
C ARG A 440 5.41 24.10 -12.97
N ASN A 441 5.04 23.86 -11.70
CA ASN A 441 3.89 23.04 -11.33
C ASN A 441 2.85 23.80 -10.51
N PRO A 442 1.75 24.30 -11.13
CA PRO A 442 0.71 25.05 -10.44
C PRO A 442 0.05 24.31 -9.28
N ILE A 443 0.04 22.97 -9.31
CA ILE A 443 -0.49 22.17 -8.19
C ILE A 443 0.40 22.34 -6.94
N LEU A 444 1.72 22.32 -7.09
CA LEU A 444 2.66 22.48 -5.99
C LEU A 444 2.62 23.92 -5.45
N GLN A 445 2.55 24.93 -6.32
CA GLN A 445 2.39 26.31 -5.90
C GLN A 445 1.15 26.50 -5.00
N ARG A 446 0.02 25.85 -5.35
CA ARG A 446 -1.20 25.91 -4.54
C ARG A 446 -1.07 25.13 -3.24
N LEU A 447 -0.50 23.93 -3.26
CA LEU A 447 -0.36 23.11 -2.07
C LEU A 447 0.57 23.76 -1.05
N PHE A 448 1.71 24.27 -1.48
CA PHE A 448 2.73 24.89 -0.62
C PHE A 448 2.33 26.32 -0.24
N GLY A 449 1.90 27.12 -1.22
CA GLY A 449 1.51 28.51 -1.01
C GLY A 449 0.31 28.67 -0.08
N ASN A 450 -0.66 27.77 -0.12
CA ASN A 450 -1.81 27.76 0.79
C ASN A 450 -1.55 26.97 2.09
N GLY A 451 -0.34 26.49 2.31
CA GLY A 451 0.05 25.78 3.53
C GLY A 451 -0.65 24.44 3.75
N TRP A 452 -1.17 23.80 2.69
CA TRP A 452 -1.68 22.43 2.78
C TRP A 452 -0.55 21.42 2.94
N VAL A 453 0.59 21.71 2.33
CA VAL A 453 1.85 21.00 2.55
C VAL A 453 2.88 22.01 3.03
N SER A 454 3.44 21.80 4.20
CA SER A 454 4.63 22.50 4.66
C SER A 454 5.87 21.84 4.07
N VAL A 455 6.90 22.63 3.73
CA VAL A 455 8.12 22.08 3.13
C VAL A 455 9.32 22.45 3.99
N ALA A 456 10.08 21.42 4.40
CA ALA A 456 11.40 21.54 4.97
C ALA A 456 12.42 20.94 3.99
N ALA A 457 13.50 21.65 3.71
CA ALA A 457 14.53 21.13 2.83
C ALA A 457 15.94 21.45 3.32
N ARG A 458 16.91 20.63 2.88
CA ARG A 458 18.34 20.90 2.99
C ARG A 458 19.04 20.43 1.72
N GLU A 459 20.18 21.05 1.39
CA GLU A 459 20.91 20.72 0.16
C GLU A 459 21.70 19.42 0.24
N GLY A 460 22.10 19.01 1.45
CA GLY A 460 22.90 17.80 1.65
C GLY A 460 23.09 17.45 3.12
N ALA A 461 23.77 16.35 3.39
CA ALA A 461 24.10 15.92 4.74
C ALA A 461 24.90 16.99 5.48
N GLY A 462 24.50 17.28 6.72
CA GLY A 462 25.16 18.29 7.56
C GLY A 462 24.81 19.75 7.27
N GLN A 463 24.00 20.01 6.26
CA GLN A 463 23.45 21.34 6.00
C GLN A 463 22.24 21.59 6.92
N GLU A 464 21.99 22.87 7.23
CA GLU A 464 20.85 23.28 8.04
C GLU A 464 19.53 23.09 7.27
N TRP A 465 18.49 22.69 7.96
CA TRP A 465 17.14 22.63 7.41
C TRP A 465 16.58 24.03 7.22
N GLN A 466 15.94 24.23 6.07
CA GLN A 466 15.26 25.48 5.73
C GLN A 466 13.79 25.20 5.45
N ARG A 467 12.95 26.15 5.81
CA ARG A 467 11.52 26.15 5.55
C ARG A 467 11.23 26.94 4.29
N TRP A 468 10.49 26.34 3.37
CA TRP A 468 9.98 27.04 2.20
C TRP A 468 8.85 28.00 2.57
N THR A 469 8.84 29.19 1.98
CA THR A 469 7.76 30.17 2.06
C THR A 469 7.53 30.79 0.67
N PRO A 470 6.36 31.37 0.40
CA PRO A 470 6.12 32.03 -0.89
C PRO A 470 7.08 33.18 -1.25
N VAL A 471 7.83 33.66 -0.26
CA VAL A 471 8.82 34.74 -0.40
C VAL A 471 10.25 34.25 -0.29
N GLY A 472 10.47 32.93 -0.35
CA GLY A 472 11.79 32.29 -0.33
C GLY A 472 12.04 31.42 0.89
N TRP A 473 13.25 30.87 0.97
CA TRP A 473 13.69 29.98 2.03
C TRP A 473 14.04 30.74 3.31
N ARG A 474 13.71 30.15 4.45
CA ARG A 474 14.07 30.67 5.78
C ARG A 474 14.71 29.55 6.58
N SER A 475 15.72 29.87 7.39
CA SER A 475 16.33 28.89 8.31
C SER A 475 15.26 28.33 9.26
N TRP A 476 15.27 27.01 9.43
CA TRP A 476 14.37 26.32 10.38
C TRP A 476 15.07 26.29 11.75
N ASN A 477 14.83 27.28 12.58
CA ASN A 477 15.36 27.33 13.93
C ASN A 477 14.33 26.78 14.93
N GLU A 478 14.80 26.15 16.02
CA GLU A 478 13.94 25.63 17.11
C GLU A 478 13.05 26.72 17.73
N THR A 479 13.45 27.98 17.65
CA THR A 479 12.68 29.14 18.15
C THR A 479 11.45 29.46 17.28
N ASP A 480 11.38 29.04 16.03
CA ASP A 480 10.20 29.22 15.18
C ASP A 480 9.07 28.22 15.50
N CYS A 481 9.33 27.27 16.39
CA CYS A 481 8.32 26.38 16.99
C CYS A 481 7.54 27.07 18.13
N SER A 482 7.81 28.34 18.46
CA SER A 482 6.94 29.12 19.32
C SER A 482 5.60 29.28 18.61
N THR A 483 4.63 28.51 19.02
CA THR A 483 3.21 28.68 18.78
C THR A 483 2.88 30.18 18.71
N GLU A 484 2.67 30.72 17.51
CA GLU A 484 1.65 31.72 17.34
C GLU A 484 0.34 31.01 17.71
N VAL A 485 0.01 31.05 18.97
CA VAL A 485 -1.34 30.79 19.45
C VAL A 485 -2.16 31.86 18.73
N LEU A 486 -2.78 31.53 17.63
CA LEU A 486 -3.82 32.36 17.02
C LEU A 486 -4.83 32.61 18.12
N ASP A 487 -4.91 33.86 18.56
CA ASP A 487 -5.85 34.28 19.57
C ASP A 487 -7.24 33.78 19.13
N LYS A 488 -7.91 33.10 20.04
CA LYS A 488 -9.24 32.51 19.76
C LYS A 488 -10.29 33.51 19.33
N GLU A 489 -9.98 34.80 19.37
CA GLU A 489 -10.88 35.87 18.96
C GLU A 489 -10.84 36.20 17.44
N GLU A 490 -9.86 35.72 16.68
CA GLU A 490 -9.81 35.97 15.23
C GLU A 490 -10.48 34.84 14.39
N ILE A 491 -10.89 33.74 14.99
CA ILE A 491 -11.52 32.60 14.27
C ILE A 491 -13.05 32.75 14.14
N VAL A 492 -13.64 33.79 14.76
CA VAL A 492 -15.11 34.02 14.75
C VAL A 492 -15.48 35.29 14.00
N ARG A 493 -14.80 35.59 12.90
CA ARG A 493 -15.29 36.63 11.94
C ARG A 493 -15.34 36.10 10.52
#